data_4ba375d6ef01e14b5231903a3ab12fc9
#
_entry.id   4ba375d6ef01e14b5231903a3ab12fc9
#
_cell.length_a   1.000
_cell.length_b   1.000
_cell.length_c   1.000
_cell.angle_alpha   90.00
_cell.angle_beta   90.00
_cell.angle_gamma   90.00
#
_symmetry.space_group_name_H-M   'P 1'
#
loop_
_entity.id
_entity.type
_entity.pdbx_description
1 polymer ?
#
loop_
_entity_poly.entity_id
_entity_poly.type
_entity_poly.pdbx_seq_one_letter_code
_entity_poly.pdbx_strand_id
1 'polypeptide(L)'
;RTYIDTEGIKGVSIEPGFGNSLLFDDEAYEPLYQLLEEQEMILMATFSGSITPVLDPSLPGRFQKIAKNHPGMKAVAGHGGGPWVREMVCAAFFAENIYLAPDLYSVNCPGWQDWRDAAAGLARDKILFGSSYPLCSVSRAVENVKEWGLFPEDERKIFRENGAGLLGLK
;
A
#
# COMPACT_ATOMS: atom_id res chain seq x y z
N ARG A 1 21.96 6.66 -3.28
CA ARG A 1 21.81 8.01 -3.90
C ARG A 1 21.84 7.95 -5.43
N THR A 2 22.76 7.24 -6.08
CA THR A 2 22.94 7.23 -7.54
C THR A 2 21.68 6.89 -8.35
N TYR A 3 20.77 6.06 -7.83
CA TYR A 3 19.53 5.69 -8.53
C TYR A 3 18.35 6.63 -8.21
N ILE A 4 18.32 7.21 -7.02
CA ILE A 4 17.25 8.13 -6.58
C ILE A 4 17.34 9.45 -7.35
N ASP A 5 18.57 9.88 -7.70
CA ASP A 5 18.79 11.08 -8.51
C ASP A 5 18.47 10.87 -10.01
N THR A 6 17.98 9.67 -10.40
CA THR A 6 17.60 9.39 -11.78
C THR A 6 16.25 10.01 -12.10
N GLU A 7 16.19 10.81 -13.17
CA GLU A 7 14.95 11.44 -13.61
C GLU A 7 13.82 10.42 -13.82
N GLY A 8 12.66 10.71 -13.25
CA GLY A 8 11.46 9.87 -13.38
C GLY A 8 11.28 8.79 -12.29
N ILE A 9 12.24 8.54 -11.42
CA ILE A 9 12.04 7.65 -10.27
C ILE A 9 11.17 8.36 -9.24
N LYS A 10 10.05 7.72 -8.84
CA LYS A 10 9.07 8.25 -7.89
C LYS A 10 9.11 7.58 -6.53
N GLY A 11 9.79 6.47 -6.40
CA GLY A 11 9.83 5.72 -5.15
C GLY A 11 10.71 4.48 -5.19
N VAL A 12 10.73 3.79 -4.08
CA VAL A 12 11.49 2.55 -3.86
C VAL A 12 10.53 1.46 -3.37
N SER A 13 10.72 0.23 -3.83
CA SER A 13 10.01 -0.94 -3.31
C SER A 13 10.92 -1.77 -2.42
N ILE A 14 10.37 -2.25 -1.30
CA ILE A 14 11.04 -3.19 -0.39
C ILE A 14 10.11 -4.35 -0.04
N GLU A 15 10.69 -5.48 0.33
CA GLU A 15 9.99 -6.70 0.72
C GLU A 15 10.42 -7.15 2.13
N PRO A 16 9.88 -6.51 3.19
CA PRO A 16 10.31 -6.78 4.56
C PRO A 16 10.03 -8.22 4.99
N GLY A 17 11.03 -8.86 5.59
CA GLY A 17 10.91 -10.23 6.11
C GLY A 17 10.92 -11.33 5.04
N PHE A 18 11.10 -11.00 3.75
CA PHE A 18 11.21 -11.99 2.69
C PHE A 18 12.66 -12.50 2.55
N GLY A 19 12.83 -13.83 2.60
CA GLY A 19 14.17 -14.44 2.56
C GLY A 19 15.02 -13.98 3.73
N ASN A 20 16.16 -13.36 3.44
CA ASN A 20 17.07 -12.77 4.44
C ASN A 20 16.86 -11.27 4.64
N SER A 21 15.77 -10.71 4.14
CA SER A 21 15.49 -9.28 4.30
C SER A 21 15.17 -8.93 5.75
N LEU A 22 15.45 -7.68 6.08
CA LEU A 22 15.20 -7.12 7.41
C LEU A 22 13.70 -6.92 7.65
N LEU A 23 13.30 -6.85 8.90
CA LEU A 23 11.94 -6.42 9.27
C LEU A 23 11.73 -4.95 8.89
N PHE A 24 10.48 -4.59 8.66
CA PHE A 24 10.13 -3.23 8.22
C PHE A 24 10.61 -2.14 9.19
N ASP A 25 10.63 -2.41 10.47
CA ASP A 25 11.05 -1.50 11.53
C ASP A 25 12.50 -1.73 12.02
N ASP A 26 13.33 -2.42 11.22
CA ASP A 26 14.75 -2.58 11.51
C ASP A 26 15.51 -1.25 11.27
N GLU A 27 16.40 -0.91 12.21
CA GLU A 27 17.16 0.33 12.17
C GLU A 27 18.05 0.49 10.92
N ALA A 28 18.41 -0.62 10.27
CA ALA A 28 19.19 -0.57 9.03
C ALA A 28 18.42 0.08 7.86
N TYR A 29 17.09 0.16 7.91
CA TYR A 29 16.28 0.89 6.93
C TYR A 29 16.18 2.40 7.23
N GLU A 30 16.53 2.86 8.42
CA GLU A 30 16.40 4.26 8.81
C GLU A 30 17.02 5.25 7.81
N PRO A 31 18.26 5.03 7.29
CA PRO A 31 18.84 5.93 6.28
C PRO A 31 18.04 5.98 4.97
N LEU A 32 17.34 4.89 4.62
CA LEU A 32 16.45 4.86 3.45
C LEU A 32 15.20 5.69 3.72
N TYR A 33 14.56 5.51 4.86
CA TYR A 33 13.33 6.22 5.20
C TYR A 33 13.56 7.73 5.30
N GLN A 34 14.64 8.16 5.92
CA GLN A 34 15.06 9.56 5.96
C GLN A 34 15.27 10.16 4.56
N LEU A 35 15.95 9.42 3.67
CA LEU A 35 16.17 9.86 2.31
C LEU A 35 14.85 9.98 1.52
N LEU A 36 13.93 9.02 1.68
CA LEU A 36 12.62 9.07 1.01
C LEU A 36 11.76 10.22 1.54
N GLU A 37 11.83 10.51 2.83
CA GLU A 37 11.16 11.65 3.44
C GLU A 37 11.71 12.98 2.94
N GLU A 38 13.05 13.17 2.93
CA GLU A 38 13.72 14.35 2.43
C GLU A 38 13.41 14.66 0.96
N GLN A 39 13.18 13.62 0.16
CA GLN A 39 12.91 13.71 -1.27
C GLN A 39 11.41 13.65 -1.60
N GLU A 40 10.53 13.58 -0.59
CA GLU A 40 9.08 13.40 -0.76
C GLU A 40 8.72 12.20 -1.66
N MET A 41 9.52 11.14 -1.57
CA MET A 41 9.36 9.95 -2.41
C MET A 41 8.40 8.93 -1.81
N ILE A 42 7.99 7.97 -2.63
CA ILE A 42 7.09 6.89 -2.27
C ILE A 42 7.91 5.68 -1.80
N LEU A 43 7.59 5.17 -0.62
CA LEU A 43 7.96 3.83 -0.19
C LEU A 43 6.82 2.87 -0.53
N MET A 44 7.06 1.89 -1.39
CA MET A 44 6.15 0.77 -1.58
C MET A 44 6.71 -0.44 -0.84
N ALA A 45 6.00 -0.92 0.17
CA ALA A 45 6.35 -2.16 0.84
C ALA A 45 5.43 -3.27 0.37
N THR A 46 6.00 -4.39 -0.07
CA THR A 46 5.24 -5.62 -0.24
C THR A 46 4.89 -6.14 1.14
N PHE A 47 3.64 -5.94 1.55
CA PHE A 47 3.23 -6.06 2.93
C PHE A 47 2.00 -6.95 3.09
N SER A 48 2.25 -8.26 3.22
CA SER A 48 1.19 -9.25 3.45
C SER A 48 1.72 -10.52 4.11
N GLY A 49 0.83 -11.22 4.83
CA GLY A 49 1.16 -12.47 5.51
C GLY A 49 1.39 -13.68 4.59
N SER A 50 1.18 -13.54 3.28
CA SER A 50 1.44 -14.64 2.34
C SER A 50 2.87 -14.70 1.80
N ILE A 51 3.65 -13.67 2.05
CA ILE A 51 5.00 -13.54 1.48
C ILE A 51 6.05 -14.15 2.38
N THR A 52 5.78 -14.17 3.69
CA THR A 52 6.70 -14.71 4.68
C THR A 52 6.14 -15.97 5.32
N PRO A 53 7.01 -16.92 5.75
CA PRO A 53 6.56 -18.13 6.43
C PRO A 53 5.97 -17.86 7.83
N VAL A 54 6.13 -16.64 8.34
CA VAL A 54 5.58 -16.17 9.62
C VAL A 54 4.87 -14.84 9.44
N LEU A 55 3.88 -14.53 10.27
CA LEU A 55 3.05 -13.34 10.12
C LEU A 55 3.68 -12.07 10.69
N ASP A 56 4.62 -12.18 11.62
CA ASP A 56 5.19 -11.06 12.36
C ASP A 56 5.75 -9.93 11.46
N PRO A 57 6.47 -10.20 10.34
CA PRO A 57 6.96 -9.14 9.46
C PRO A 57 5.87 -8.27 8.84
N SER A 58 4.64 -8.78 8.70
CA SER A 58 3.51 -8.09 8.07
C SER A 58 2.51 -7.46 9.07
N LEU A 59 2.87 -7.35 10.35
CA LEU A 59 2.00 -6.73 11.34
C LEU A 59 1.80 -5.23 11.07
N PRO A 60 0.56 -4.74 10.93
CA PRO A 60 0.25 -3.34 10.59
C PRO A 60 0.90 -2.30 11.50
N GLY A 61 1.06 -2.60 12.78
CA GLY A 61 1.70 -1.69 13.73
C GLY A 61 3.14 -1.34 13.38
N ARG A 62 3.89 -2.25 12.75
CA ARG A 62 5.26 -1.96 12.27
C ARG A 62 5.23 -0.94 11.15
N PHE A 63 4.33 -1.13 10.19
CA PHE A 63 4.15 -0.22 9.06
C PHE A 63 3.69 1.16 9.50
N GLN A 64 2.68 1.20 10.38
CA GLN A 64 2.16 2.45 10.92
C GLN A 64 3.23 3.22 11.70
N LYS A 65 4.04 2.54 12.51
CA LYS A 65 5.12 3.15 13.29
C LYS A 65 6.10 3.92 12.40
N ILE A 66 6.58 3.27 11.32
CA ILE A 66 7.51 3.89 10.38
C ILE A 66 6.85 5.05 9.63
N ALA A 67 5.65 4.87 9.12
CA ALA A 67 4.92 5.96 8.45
C ALA A 67 4.71 7.19 9.35
N LYS A 68 4.46 6.98 10.65
CA LYS A 68 4.31 8.07 11.62
C LYS A 68 5.63 8.73 12.00
N ASN A 69 6.73 7.98 11.98
CA ASN A 69 8.06 8.54 12.25
C ASN A 69 8.59 9.37 11.05
N HIS A 70 8.10 9.07 9.84
CA HIS A 70 8.49 9.73 8.59
C HIS A 70 7.26 10.32 7.87
N PRO A 71 6.64 11.38 8.41
CA PRO A 71 5.38 11.92 7.87
C PRO A 71 5.51 12.54 6.48
N GLY A 72 6.69 12.97 6.07
CA GLY A 72 6.96 13.46 4.71
C GLY A 72 7.09 12.36 3.66
N MET A 73 7.37 11.11 4.07
CA MET A 73 7.43 9.96 3.19
C MET A 73 6.03 9.40 2.92
N LYS A 74 5.69 9.16 1.65
CA LYS A 74 4.44 8.48 1.28
C LYS A 74 4.63 6.98 1.32
N ALA A 75 3.87 6.26 2.16
CA ALA A 75 4.00 4.82 2.38
C ALA A 75 2.83 4.06 1.76
N VAL A 76 3.11 3.15 0.83
CA VAL A 76 2.13 2.29 0.17
C VAL A 76 2.28 0.86 0.66
N ALA A 77 1.23 0.31 1.28
CA ALA A 77 1.16 -1.10 1.60
C ALA A 77 0.72 -1.89 0.36
N GLY A 78 1.67 -2.51 -0.33
CA GLY A 78 1.41 -3.49 -1.38
C GLY A 78 0.72 -4.71 -0.80
N HIS A 79 -0.24 -5.30 -1.52
CA HIS A 79 -1.15 -6.34 -1.04
C HIS A 79 -2.05 -5.87 0.12
N GLY A 80 -2.09 -4.55 0.36
CA GLY A 80 -2.95 -3.92 1.35
C GLY A 80 -2.68 -4.30 2.81
N GLY A 81 -1.63 -5.07 3.09
CA GLY A 81 -1.39 -5.62 4.42
C GLY A 81 -2.26 -6.85 4.75
N GLY A 82 -2.80 -7.53 3.74
CA GLY A 82 -3.58 -8.76 3.98
C GLY A 82 -2.80 -9.82 4.76
N PRO A 83 -3.40 -10.56 5.69
CA PRO A 83 -4.84 -10.62 6.00
C PRO A 83 -5.36 -9.56 6.99
N TRP A 84 -4.54 -8.59 7.42
CA TRP A 84 -4.83 -7.59 8.46
C TRP A 84 -5.62 -6.40 7.93
N VAL A 85 -6.69 -6.63 7.13
CA VAL A 85 -7.42 -5.58 6.40
C VAL A 85 -7.91 -4.47 7.32
N ARG A 86 -8.61 -4.83 8.39
CA ARG A 86 -9.24 -3.86 9.32
C ARG A 86 -8.18 -3.03 10.06
N GLU A 87 -7.13 -3.68 10.51
CA GLU A 87 -6.02 -3.02 11.19
C GLU A 87 -5.27 -2.06 10.26
N MET A 88 -5.05 -2.48 9.00
CA MET A 88 -4.42 -1.61 8.00
C MET A 88 -5.30 -0.43 7.60
N VAL A 89 -6.62 -0.62 7.50
CA VAL A 89 -7.58 0.47 7.28
C VAL A 89 -7.51 1.48 8.43
N CYS A 90 -7.48 1.00 9.68
CA CYS A 90 -7.30 1.87 10.84
C CYS A 90 -5.94 2.58 10.81
N ALA A 91 -4.86 1.88 10.45
CA ALA A 91 -3.53 2.49 10.33
C ALA A 91 -3.52 3.63 9.29
N ALA A 92 -4.13 3.41 8.12
CA ALA A 92 -4.22 4.40 7.06
C ALA A 92 -5.15 5.58 7.42
N PHE A 93 -6.20 5.34 8.21
CA PHE A 93 -7.08 6.40 8.69
C PHE A 93 -6.37 7.36 9.65
N PHE A 94 -5.51 6.83 10.54
CA PHE A 94 -4.78 7.62 11.52
C PHE A 94 -3.41 8.14 11.06
N ALA A 95 -2.96 7.79 9.85
CA ALA A 95 -1.72 8.27 9.26
C ALA A 95 -1.98 8.79 7.84
N GLU A 96 -1.85 10.11 7.66
CA GLU A 96 -2.19 10.78 6.40
C GLU A 96 -1.36 10.27 5.21
N ASN A 97 -0.15 9.82 5.46
CA ASN A 97 0.81 9.38 4.45
C ASN A 97 0.75 7.88 4.11
N ILE A 98 -0.18 7.10 4.70
CA ILE A 98 -0.37 5.69 4.36
C ILE A 98 -1.42 5.52 3.26
N TYR A 99 -1.09 4.73 2.24
CA TYR A 99 -1.96 4.28 1.15
C TYR A 99 -1.99 2.76 1.08
N LEU A 100 -3.09 2.20 0.56
CA LEU A 100 -3.35 0.76 0.54
C LEU A 100 -3.57 0.30 -0.89
N ALA A 101 -2.76 -0.63 -1.38
CA ALA A 101 -2.91 -1.27 -2.68
C ALA A 101 -3.30 -2.75 -2.49
N PRO A 102 -4.59 -3.07 -2.26
CA PRO A 102 -5.03 -4.42 -1.93
C PRO A 102 -4.84 -5.43 -3.06
N ASP A 103 -4.80 -4.96 -4.31
CA ASP A 103 -4.53 -5.72 -5.52
C ASP A 103 -5.23 -7.10 -5.56
N LEU A 104 -4.49 -8.21 -5.72
CA LEU A 104 -5.04 -9.57 -5.76
C LEU A 104 -5.76 -9.97 -4.46
N TYR A 105 -5.44 -9.37 -3.31
CA TYR A 105 -6.09 -9.64 -2.04
C TYR A 105 -7.51 -9.09 -1.96
N SER A 106 -7.88 -8.21 -2.86
CA SER A 106 -9.25 -7.74 -3.03
C SER A 106 -10.12 -8.74 -3.82
N VAL A 107 -9.52 -9.81 -4.39
CA VAL A 107 -10.19 -10.78 -5.26
C VAL A 107 -10.29 -12.13 -4.56
N ASN A 108 -11.43 -12.42 -3.95
CA ASN A 108 -11.75 -13.72 -3.33
C ASN A 108 -10.79 -14.20 -2.22
N CYS A 109 -9.98 -13.33 -1.63
CA CYS A 109 -9.21 -13.65 -0.44
C CYS A 109 -10.03 -13.43 0.84
N PRO A 110 -9.76 -14.14 1.93
CA PRO A 110 -10.41 -13.87 3.21
C PRO A 110 -10.31 -12.39 3.60
N GLY A 111 -11.44 -11.77 3.97
CA GLY A 111 -11.50 -10.35 4.30
C GLY A 111 -11.64 -9.40 3.10
N TRP A 112 -11.79 -9.90 1.85
CA TRP A 112 -11.92 -9.05 0.67
C TRP A 112 -13.11 -8.07 0.74
N GLN A 113 -14.20 -8.44 1.42
CA GLN A 113 -15.37 -7.58 1.60
C GLN A 113 -15.03 -6.32 2.42
N ASP A 114 -14.08 -6.43 3.34
CA ASP A 114 -13.66 -5.29 4.16
C ASP A 114 -13.01 -4.19 3.28
N TRP A 115 -12.41 -4.55 2.13
CA TRP A 115 -11.88 -3.58 1.17
C TRP A 115 -12.97 -2.73 0.52
N ARG A 116 -14.09 -3.34 0.15
CA ARG A 116 -15.24 -2.62 -0.37
C ARG A 116 -15.76 -1.61 0.66
N ASP A 117 -15.95 -2.06 1.90
CA ASP A 117 -16.48 -1.22 2.97
C ASP A 117 -15.49 -0.10 3.34
N ALA A 118 -14.19 -0.38 3.29
CA ALA A 118 -13.13 0.63 3.47
C ALA A 118 -13.13 1.68 2.35
N ALA A 119 -13.33 1.25 1.11
CA ALA A 119 -13.37 2.12 -0.07
C ALA A 119 -14.59 3.05 -0.06
N ALA A 120 -15.72 2.60 0.48
CA ALA A 120 -16.92 3.42 0.67
C ALA A 120 -16.85 4.32 1.92
N GLY A 121 -15.83 4.17 2.77
CA GLY A 121 -15.75 4.81 4.08
C GLY A 121 -14.36 5.33 4.44
N LEU A 122 -13.77 4.76 5.51
CA LEU A 122 -12.57 5.30 6.17
C LEU A 122 -11.32 5.40 5.29
N ALA A 123 -11.18 4.55 4.29
CA ALA A 123 -10.02 4.55 3.39
C ALA A 123 -10.36 5.00 1.96
N ARG A 124 -11.46 5.72 1.77
CA ARG A 124 -11.96 6.21 0.48
C ARG A 124 -10.88 6.89 -0.37
N ASP A 125 -10.07 7.72 0.26
CA ASP A 125 -9.01 8.51 -0.38
C ASP A 125 -7.62 7.84 -0.30
N LYS A 126 -7.58 6.58 0.14
CA LYS A 126 -6.34 5.86 0.46
C LYS A 126 -6.16 4.57 -0.35
N ILE A 127 -7.24 4.01 -0.92
CA ILE A 127 -7.18 2.77 -1.67
C ILE A 127 -6.75 3.06 -3.10
N LEU A 128 -5.71 2.33 -3.53
CA LEU A 128 -5.14 2.39 -4.87
C LEU A 128 -5.55 1.15 -5.68
N PHE A 129 -5.78 1.31 -6.97
CA PHE A 129 -5.99 0.19 -7.87
C PHE A 129 -4.68 -0.55 -8.14
N GLY A 130 -4.74 -1.87 -8.10
CA GLY A 130 -3.67 -2.78 -8.46
C GLY A 130 -4.22 -4.15 -8.84
N SER A 131 -3.43 -4.97 -9.52
CA SER A 131 -3.80 -6.33 -9.91
C SER A 131 -2.78 -7.38 -9.49
N SER A 132 -1.54 -6.98 -9.18
CA SER A 132 -0.40 -7.90 -9.03
C SER A 132 -0.20 -8.78 -10.26
N TYR A 133 -0.44 -8.24 -11.47
CA TYR A 133 -0.16 -8.97 -12.71
C TYR A 133 1.29 -9.53 -12.68
N PRO A 134 1.53 -10.80 -13.07
CA PRO A 134 0.60 -11.73 -13.76
C PRO A 134 -0.24 -12.63 -12.83
N LEU A 135 -0.16 -12.50 -11.52
CA LEU A 135 -0.88 -13.35 -10.56
C LEU A 135 -2.40 -13.16 -10.66
N CYS A 136 -2.85 -11.94 -10.86
CA CYS A 136 -4.23 -11.62 -11.21
C CYS A 136 -4.24 -10.77 -12.50
N SER A 137 -5.12 -11.08 -13.45
CA SER A 137 -5.23 -10.28 -14.66
C SER A 137 -5.82 -8.90 -14.34
N VAL A 138 -5.38 -7.88 -15.09
CA VAL A 138 -5.91 -6.51 -14.93
C VAL A 138 -7.42 -6.47 -15.15
N SER A 139 -7.94 -7.20 -16.17
CA SER A 139 -9.38 -7.28 -16.42
C SER A 139 -10.14 -7.83 -15.22
N ARG A 140 -9.65 -8.93 -14.61
CA ARG A 140 -10.30 -9.51 -13.42
C ARG A 140 -10.27 -8.56 -12.22
N ALA A 141 -9.17 -7.85 -12.00
CA ALA A 141 -9.08 -6.85 -10.94
C ALA A 141 -10.06 -5.69 -11.16
N VAL A 142 -10.22 -5.22 -12.41
CA VAL A 142 -11.20 -4.18 -12.77
C VAL A 142 -12.63 -4.67 -12.52
N GLU A 143 -12.97 -5.87 -13.01
CA GLU A 143 -14.29 -6.48 -12.79
C GLU A 143 -14.62 -6.59 -11.31
N ASN A 144 -13.67 -7.06 -10.50
CA ASN A 144 -13.83 -7.19 -9.06
C ASN A 144 -14.18 -5.86 -8.39
N VAL A 145 -13.48 -4.77 -8.68
CA VAL A 145 -13.80 -3.45 -8.11
C VAL A 145 -15.19 -2.98 -8.56
N LYS A 146 -15.59 -3.22 -9.80
CA LYS A 146 -16.93 -2.91 -10.28
C LYS A 146 -18.02 -3.73 -9.61
N GLU A 147 -17.75 -5.01 -9.30
CA GLU A 147 -18.66 -5.89 -8.54
C GLU A 147 -18.88 -5.43 -7.10
N TRP A 148 -18.04 -4.54 -6.56
CA TRP A 148 -18.24 -3.96 -5.23
C TRP A 148 -19.48 -3.07 -5.14
N GLY A 149 -19.99 -2.56 -6.26
CA GLY A 149 -21.20 -1.74 -6.30
C GLY A 149 -21.04 -0.40 -5.57
N LEU A 150 -19.88 0.20 -5.68
CA LEU A 150 -19.58 1.52 -5.12
C LEU A 150 -20.29 2.63 -5.89
N PHE A 151 -20.38 3.81 -5.30
CA PHE A 151 -20.78 4.99 -6.04
C PHE A 151 -19.72 5.33 -7.11
N PRO A 152 -20.15 5.92 -8.27
CA PRO A 152 -19.21 6.23 -9.37
C PRO A 152 -18.03 7.12 -8.95
N GLU A 153 -18.21 7.97 -7.96
CA GLU A 153 -17.16 8.82 -7.41
C GLU A 153 -16.09 8.03 -6.65
N ASP A 154 -16.48 6.97 -5.93
CA ASP A 154 -15.56 6.11 -5.19
C ASP A 154 -14.78 5.20 -6.14
N GLU A 155 -15.44 4.65 -7.15
CA GLU A 155 -14.74 3.92 -8.23
C GLU A 155 -13.69 4.79 -8.92
N ARG A 156 -14.01 6.06 -9.23
CA ARG A 156 -13.09 7.00 -9.85
C ARG A 156 -11.86 7.26 -8.98
N LYS A 157 -12.05 7.37 -7.66
CA LYS A 157 -10.96 7.50 -6.69
C LYS A 157 -10.01 6.32 -6.75
N ILE A 158 -10.54 5.10 -6.66
CA ILE A 158 -9.74 3.87 -6.71
C ILE A 158 -8.99 3.76 -8.04
N PHE A 159 -9.69 3.90 -9.17
CA PHE A 159 -9.10 3.65 -10.48
C PHE A 159 -8.13 4.74 -10.93
N ARG A 160 -8.25 5.97 -10.41
CA ARG A 160 -7.47 7.09 -10.93
C ARG A 160 -7.04 8.10 -9.87
N GLU A 161 -7.98 8.71 -9.13
CA GLU A 161 -7.72 9.96 -8.44
C GLU A 161 -6.71 9.79 -7.30
N ASN A 162 -6.84 8.73 -6.49
CA ASN A 162 -5.92 8.46 -5.39
C ASN A 162 -4.49 8.22 -5.89
N GLY A 163 -4.34 7.39 -6.95
CA GLY A 163 -3.04 7.12 -7.54
C GLY A 163 -2.43 8.36 -8.22
N ALA A 164 -3.25 9.13 -8.95
CA ALA A 164 -2.81 10.37 -9.57
C ALA A 164 -2.35 11.39 -8.51
N GLY A 165 -3.12 11.56 -7.44
CA GLY A 165 -2.77 12.44 -6.33
C GLY A 165 -1.47 12.01 -5.63
N LEU A 166 -1.31 10.71 -5.37
CA LEU A 166 -0.09 10.15 -4.79
C LEU A 166 1.16 10.44 -5.65
N LEU A 167 1.02 10.35 -6.98
CA LEU A 167 2.11 10.56 -7.95
C LEU A 167 2.30 12.03 -8.35
N GLY A 168 1.45 12.95 -7.87
CA GLY A 168 1.47 14.36 -8.26
C GLY A 168 1.06 14.59 -9.72
N LEU A 169 0.24 13.71 -10.30
CA LEU A 169 -0.29 13.83 -11.66
C LEU A 169 -1.59 14.65 -11.66
N LYS A 170 -1.83 15.36 -12.78
CA LYS A 170 -3.05 16.16 -13.02
C LYS A 170 -4.10 15.36 -13.77
#